data_014bf4f444cd10581c24121bfbe4ca70
#
_entry.id   014bf4f444cd10581c24121bfbe4ca70
#
_cell.length_a   1.000
_cell.length_b   1.000
_cell.length_c   1.000
_cell.angle_alpha   90.00
_cell.angle_beta   90.00
_cell.angle_gamma   90.00
#
_symmetry.space_group_name_H-M   'P 1'
#
loop_
_entity.id
_entity.type
_entity.pdbx_description
1 polymer ?
#
loop_
_entity_poly.entity_id
_entity_poly.type
_entity_poly.pdbx_seq_one_letter_code
_entity_poly.pdbx_strand_id
1 'polypeptide(L)'
;MKSFIFSLSIFLLIFTACNSNKVADPTEYKEKAYNAKHVHGAVERMTDVMVHDIVSPPVASRFYAYPIISAYEALVPDFPQQQSLAGQLNGLEAVPQPAKDAKICYPLASLQAYFKAAKAMVFSEDSIQVHAENIYET
;
A
#
# COMPACT_ATOMS: atom_id res chain seq x y z
N MET A 1 -1.40 -25.76 -51.77
CA MET A 1 -2.35 -24.75 -51.31
C MET A 1 -3.15 -25.14 -50.09
N LYS A 2 -3.70 -26.37 -50.00
CA LYS A 2 -4.46 -26.83 -48.79
C LYS A 2 -3.63 -26.85 -47.48
N SER A 3 -2.35 -27.21 -47.55
CA SER A 3 -1.46 -27.26 -46.39
C SER A 3 -1.11 -25.88 -45.83
N PHE A 4 -1.03 -24.86 -46.70
CA PHE A 4 -0.70 -23.48 -46.29
C PHE A 4 -1.88 -22.80 -45.59
N ILE A 5 -3.11 -23.11 -46.00
CA ILE A 5 -4.34 -22.58 -45.38
C ILE A 5 -4.54 -23.17 -44.00
N PHE A 6 -4.16 -24.46 -43.77
CA PHE A 6 -4.25 -25.12 -42.47
C PHE A 6 -3.24 -24.54 -41.47
N SER A 7 -2.02 -24.25 -41.93
CA SER A 7 -0.97 -23.61 -41.09
C SER A 7 -1.35 -22.19 -40.69
N LEU A 8 -1.97 -21.40 -41.60
CA LEU A 8 -2.42 -20.04 -41.33
C LEU A 8 -3.59 -20.01 -40.33
N SER A 9 -4.48 -21.04 -40.39
CA SER A 9 -5.63 -21.15 -39.46
C SER A 9 -5.20 -21.46 -38.02
N ILE A 10 -4.14 -22.24 -37.82
CA ILE A 10 -3.57 -22.56 -36.50
C ILE A 10 -2.89 -21.33 -35.89
N PHE A 11 -2.24 -20.50 -36.70
CA PHE A 11 -1.58 -19.29 -36.22
C PHE A 11 -2.57 -18.22 -35.73
N LEU A 12 -3.79 -18.18 -36.30
CA LEU A 12 -4.84 -17.22 -35.90
C LEU A 12 -5.48 -17.57 -34.55
N LEU A 13 -5.44 -18.84 -34.12
CA LEU A 13 -6.02 -19.30 -32.84
C LEU A 13 -5.15 -18.96 -31.62
N ILE A 14 -3.90 -18.60 -31.82
CA ILE A 14 -2.97 -18.31 -30.70
C ILE A 14 -3.20 -16.88 -30.13
N PHE A 15 -3.81 -15.98 -30.90
CA PHE A 15 -4.04 -14.60 -30.48
C PHE A 15 -5.28 -14.35 -29.62
N THR A 16 -6.14 -15.37 -29.40
CA THR A 16 -7.36 -15.21 -28.61
C THR A 16 -7.21 -15.57 -27.13
N ALA A 17 -6.01 -15.97 -26.67
CA ALA A 17 -5.78 -16.50 -25.32
C ALA A 17 -5.39 -15.45 -24.26
N CYS A 18 -5.40 -14.16 -24.55
CA CYS A 18 -5.05 -13.12 -23.61
C CYS A 18 -6.16 -12.08 -23.46
N ASN A 19 -7.24 -12.42 -22.75
CA ASN A 19 -8.07 -11.39 -22.12
C ASN A 19 -8.87 -11.95 -20.93
N SER A 20 -8.18 -12.19 -19.83
CA SER A 20 -8.82 -12.36 -18.53
C SER A 20 -8.48 -11.17 -17.64
N ASN A 21 -8.87 -9.97 -18.08
CA ASN A 21 -9.05 -8.90 -17.11
C ASN A 21 -10.31 -9.24 -16.30
N LYS A 22 -10.16 -10.10 -15.30
CA LYS A 22 -11.11 -10.14 -14.20
C LYS A 22 -10.99 -8.75 -13.54
N VAL A 23 -11.91 -7.86 -13.90
CA VAL A 23 -12.14 -6.65 -13.12
C VAL A 23 -12.53 -7.19 -11.73
N ALA A 24 -11.67 -6.97 -10.74
CA ALA A 24 -11.94 -7.38 -9.37
C ALA A 24 -13.27 -6.76 -8.93
N ASP A 25 -14.13 -7.55 -8.29
CA ASP A 25 -15.38 -7.05 -7.74
C ASP A 25 -15.05 -5.92 -6.74
N PRO A 26 -15.63 -4.72 -6.91
CA PRO A 26 -15.37 -3.61 -5.98
C PRO A 26 -15.67 -3.94 -4.52
N THR A 27 -16.58 -4.89 -4.28
CA THR A 27 -16.94 -5.34 -2.93
C THR A 27 -15.84 -6.22 -2.33
N GLU A 28 -15.30 -7.16 -3.11
CA GLU A 28 -14.22 -8.05 -2.68
C GLU A 28 -12.94 -7.26 -2.36
N TYR A 29 -12.59 -6.31 -3.21
CA TYR A 29 -11.41 -5.48 -3.00
C TYR A 29 -11.55 -4.59 -1.76
N LYS A 30 -12.74 -4.03 -1.51
CA LYS A 30 -12.99 -3.22 -0.32
C LYS A 30 -12.82 -4.03 0.97
N GLU A 31 -13.42 -5.20 1.05
CA GLU A 31 -13.29 -6.07 2.23
C GLU A 31 -11.84 -6.43 2.53
N LYS A 32 -11.07 -6.80 1.51
CA LYS A 32 -9.64 -7.09 1.66
C LYS A 32 -8.83 -5.85 2.06
N ALA A 33 -9.01 -4.74 1.39
CA ALA A 33 -8.19 -3.54 1.59
C ALA A 33 -8.45 -2.85 2.95
N TYR A 34 -9.71 -2.84 3.44
CA TYR A 34 -10.05 -2.24 4.73
C TYR A 34 -9.81 -3.19 5.92
N ASN A 35 -9.16 -4.32 5.73
CA ASN A 35 -8.87 -5.22 6.82
C ASN A 35 -7.76 -4.66 7.73
N ALA A 36 -8.11 -4.38 8.99
CA ALA A 36 -7.19 -3.81 9.98
C ALA A 36 -5.94 -4.67 10.24
N LYS A 37 -5.97 -5.98 9.90
CA LYS A 37 -4.82 -6.87 10.06
C LYS A 37 -3.57 -6.38 9.30
N HIS A 38 -3.75 -5.67 8.19
CA HIS A 38 -2.62 -5.15 7.41
C HIS A 38 -1.85 -4.07 8.18
N VAL A 39 -2.58 -3.15 8.83
CA VAL A 39 -1.95 -2.12 9.69
C VAL A 39 -1.36 -2.74 10.94
N HIS A 40 -2.05 -3.70 11.57
CA HIS A 40 -1.53 -4.41 12.74
C HIS A 40 -0.24 -5.15 12.41
N GLY A 41 -0.18 -5.89 11.30
CA GLY A 41 1.03 -6.58 10.85
C GLY A 41 2.17 -5.61 10.51
N ALA A 42 1.87 -4.45 9.96
CA ALA A 42 2.87 -3.42 9.68
C ALA A 42 3.48 -2.84 10.97
N VAL A 43 2.66 -2.59 12.00
CA VAL A 43 3.13 -2.13 13.33
C VAL A 43 3.92 -3.21 14.04
N GLU A 44 3.48 -4.46 13.98
CA GLU A 44 4.20 -5.61 14.53
C GLU A 44 5.59 -5.76 13.87
N ARG A 45 5.66 -5.68 12.54
CA ARG A 45 6.93 -5.71 11.82
C ARG A 45 7.85 -4.55 12.22
N MET A 46 7.31 -3.35 12.39
CA MET A 46 8.10 -2.22 12.88
C MET A 46 8.67 -2.49 14.27
N THR A 47 7.90 -3.14 15.15
CA THR A 47 8.36 -3.55 16.50
C THR A 47 9.53 -4.51 16.40
N ASP A 48 9.43 -5.55 15.56
CA ASP A 48 10.50 -6.53 15.35
C ASP A 48 11.79 -5.85 14.86
N VAL A 49 11.66 -4.93 13.91
CA VAL A 49 12.82 -4.19 13.38
C VAL A 49 13.44 -3.28 14.43
N MET A 50 12.62 -2.58 15.24
CA MET A 50 13.15 -1.76 16.34
C MET A 50 13.90 -2.56 17.39
N VAL A 51 13.43 -3.77 17.69
CA VAL A 51 14.13 -4.70 18.59
C VAL A 51 15.44 -5.16 17.95
N HIS A 52 15.42 -5.54 16.68
CA HIS A 52 16.62 -5.96 15.95
C HIS A 52 17.67 -4.84 15.88
N ASP A 53 17.24 -3.62 15.56
CA ASP A 53 18.10 -2.43 15.43
C ASP A 53 18.50 -1.82 16.77
N ILE A 54 18.07 -2.41 17.90
CA ILE A 54 18.36 -1.97 19.27
C ILE A 54 17.98 -0.49 19.48
N VAL A 55 16.78 -0.13 19.03
CA VAL A 55 16.29 1.26 19.11
C VAL A 55 15.95 1.64 20.55
N SER A 56 16.44 2.80 21.00
CA SER A 56 16.15 3.29 22.35
C SER A 56 14.67 3.71 22.49
N PRO A 57 14.06 3.60 23.70
CA PRO A 57 12.64 3.90 23.89
C PRO A 57 12.19 5.29 23.46
N PRO A 58 12.95 6.39 23.66
CA PRO A 58 12.54 7.71 23.15
C PRO A 58 12.53 7.81 21.62
N VAL A 59 13.35 7.02 20.93
CA VAL A 59 13.38 6.96 19.46
C VAL A 59 12.25 6.06 18.97
N ALA A 60 12.01 4.93 19.64
CA ALA A 60 10.93 3.99 19.31
C ALA A 60 9.56 4.68 19.30
N SER A 61 9.29 5.61 20.22
CA SER A 61 8.04 6.36 20.24
C SER A 61 7.78 7.14 18.93
N ARG A 62 8.82 7.68 18.28
CA ARG A 62 8.73 8.34 16.99
C ARG A 62 8.55 7.36 15.85
N PHE A 63 9.17 6.19 15.94
CA PHE A 63 9.06 5.12 14.94
C PHE A 63 7.65 4.55 14.89
N TYR A 64 6.92 4.55 16.01
CA TYR A 64 5.49 4.25 15.99
C TYR A 64 4.65 5.43 15.47
N ALA A 65 4.92 6.64 15.93
CA ALA A 65 4.06 7.79 15.65
C ALA A 65 4.11 8.24 14.18
N TYR A 66 5.28 8.40 13.59
CA TYR A 66 5.41 9.03 12.28
C TYR A 66 4.85 8.19 11.13
N PRO A 67 5.10 6.87 11.05
CA PRO A 67 4.47 6.05 10.03
C PRO A 67 2.94 6.00 10.16
N ILE A 68 2.41 5.97 11.39
CA ILE A 68 0.95 6.00 11.61
C ILE A 68 0.35 7.35 11.21
N ILE A 69 1.00 8.47 11.51
CA ILE A 69 0.57 9.81 11.04
C ILE A 69 0.55 9.83 9.51
N SER A 70 1.59 9.32 8.86
CA SER A 70 1.66 9.26 7.39
C SER A 70 0.52 8.41 6.79
N ALA A 71 0.22 7.27 7.42
CA ALA A 71 -0.88 6.40 7.02
C ALA A 71 -2.25 7.08 7.21
N TYR A 72 -2.43 7.75 8.33
CA TYR A 72 -3.65 8.48 8.65
C TYR A 72 -3.91 9.60 7.64
N GLU A 73 -2.92 10.45 7.37
CA GLU A 73 -3.04 11.55 6.41
C GLU A 73 -3.40 11.07 5.00
N ALA A 74 -2.84 9.92 4.58
CA ALA A 74 -3.17 9.32 3.29
C ALA A 74 -4.59 8.75 3.24
N LEU A 75 -5.19 8.41 4.40
CA LEU A 75 -6.53 7.82 4.51
C LEU A 75 -7.63 8.88 4.72
N VAL A 76 -7.31 10.02 5.32
CA VAL A 76 -8.28 11.09 5.67
C VAL A 76 -9.20 11.48 4.51
N PRO A 77 -8.74 11.61 3.24
CA PRO A 77 -9.63 12.02 2.15
C PRO A 77 -10.80 11.06 1.88
N ASP A 78 -10.71 9.80 2.34
CA ASP A 78 -11.78 8.79 2.20
C ASP A 78 -12.86 8.93 3.31
N PHE A 79 -12.58 9.69 4.35
CA PHE A 79 -13.46 9.84 5.51
C PHE A 79 -13.80 11.31 5.77
N PRO A 80 -14.86 11.86 5.16
CA PRO A 80 -15.20 13.28 5.24
C PRO A 80 -15.43 13.82 6.66
N GLN A 81 -15.70 12.94 7.63
CA GLN A 81 -15.87 13.29 9.04
C GLN A 81 -14.53 13.41 9.79
N GLN A 82 -13.42 12.95 9.20
CA GLN A 82 -12.10 13.03 9.81
C GLN A 82 -11.41 14.33 9.39
N GLN A 83 -10.53 14.81 10.24
CA GLN A 83 -9.76 16.02 10.00
C GLN A 83 -8.27 15.69 9.88
N SER A 84 -7.59 16.32 8.92
CA SER A 84 -6.14 16.25 8.82
C SER A 84 -5.48 16.75 10.11
N LEU A 85 -4.37 16.13 10.49
CA LEU A 85 -3.50 16.57 11.58
C LEU A 85 -2.60 17.74 11.16
N ALA A 86 -2.59 18.10 9.87
CA ALA A 86 -1.86 19.26 9.36
C ALA A 86 -2.35 20.56 10.03
N GLY A 87 -1.43 21.33 10.53
CA GLY A 87 -1.72 22.53 11.32
C GLY A 87 -2.17 22.25 12.78
N GLN A 88 -2.41 21.00 13.15
CA GLN A 88 -2.70 20.59 14.54
C GLN A 88 -1.43 20.08 15.24
N LEU A 89 -0.54 19.44 14.49
CA LEU A 89 0.75 18.97 14.99
C LEU A 89 1.84 19.98 14.62
N ASN A 90 2.74 20.24 15.57
CA ASN A 90 3.84 21.16 15.35
C ASN A 90 4.79 20.63 14.23
N GLY A 91 4.98 21.44 13.19
CA GLY A 91 5.83 21.10 12.05
C GLY A 91 5.17 20.21 10.98
N LEU A 92 3.91 19.81 11.14
CA LEU A 92 3.16 19.14 10.08
C LEU A 92 2.38 20.19 9.26
N GLU A 93 2.91 20.51 8.09
CA GLU A 93 2.27 21.39 7.13
C GLU A 93 1.18 20.69 6.32
N ALA A 94 0.54 21.43 5.40
CA ALA A 94 -0.51 20.88 4.55
C ALA A 94 0.02 19.73 3.69
N VAL A 95 -0.68 18.59 3.73
CA VAL A 95 -0.37 17.43 2.91
C VAL A 95 -0.98 17.62 1.53
N PRO A 96 -0.25 17.35 0.43
CA PRO A 96 -0.78 17.42 -0.91
C PRO A 96 -2.02 16.55 -1.07
N GLN A 97 -3.08 17.11 -1.64
CA GLN A 97 -4.31 16.39 -1.88
C GLN A 97 -4.30 15.74 -3.27
N PRO A 98 -4.92 14.57 -3.44
CA PRO A 98 -5.05 13.95 -4.75
C PRO A 98 -5.93 14.80 -5.68
N ALA A 99 -5.78 14.59 -7.00
CA ALA A 99 -6.69 15.19 -7.97
C ALA A 99 -8.13 14.71 -7.73
N LYS A 100 -9.11 15.60 -7.94
CA LYS A 100 -10.53 15.35 -7.60
C LYS A 100 -11.14 14.16 -8.34
N ASP A 101 -10.60 13.80 -9.50
CA ASP A 101 -11.03 12.70 -10.37
C ASP A 101 -10.14 11.45 -10.23
N ALA A 102 -9.16 11.47 -9.35
CA ALA A 102 -8.26 10.36 -9.15
C ALA A 102 -8.98 9.15 -8.52
N LYS A 103 -8.88 7.99 -9.16
CA LYS A 103 -9.37 6.72 -8.62
C LYS A 103 -8.30 6.13 -7.70
N ILE A 104 -8.46 6.29 -6.40
CA ILE A 104 -7.48 5.89 -5.39
C ILE A 104 -8.08 4.80 -4.49
N CYS A 105 -7.30 3.75 -4.26
CA CYS A 105 -7.53 2.81 -3.17
C CYS A 105 -6.87 3.39 -1.90
N TYR A 106 -7.62 4.16 -1.12
CA TYR A 106 -7.11 4.86 0.05
C TYR A 106 -6.48 3.95 1.11
N PRO A 107 -7.03 2.77 1.44
CA PRO A 107 -6.38 1.85 2.36
C PRO A 107 -4.99 1.40 1.89
N LEU A 108 -4.84 1.12 0.59
CA LEU A 108 -3.55 0.76 0.01
C LEU A 108 -2.58 1.94 0.02
N ALA A 109 -3.06 3.15 -0.31
CA ALA A 109 -2.26 4.38 -0.24
C ALA A 109 -1.78 4.65 1.20
N SER A 110 -2.64 4.40 2.20
CA SER A 110 -2.33 4.50 3.62
C SER A 110 -1.21 3.55 4.02
N LEU A 111 -1.30 2.26 3.65
CA LEU A 111 -0.24 1.29 3.92
C LEU A 111 1.06 1.66 3.23
N GLN A 112 1.01 2.13 1.99
CA GLN A 112 2.20 2.58 1.27
C GLN A 112 2.85 3.79 1.94
N ALA A 113 2.06 4.75 2.42
CA ALA A 113 2.56 5.90 3.18
C ALA A 113 3.23 5.45 4.49
N TYR A 114 2.60 4.49 5.21
CA TYR A 114 3.19 3.87 6.39
C TYR A 114 4.57 3.28 6.10
N PHE A 115 4.65 2.38 5.12
CA PHE A 115 5.90 1.68 4.81
C PHE A 115 6.99 2.61 4.30
N LYS A 116 6.62 3.62 3.52
CA LYS A 116 7.59 4.61 3.04
C LYS A 116 8.19 5.42 4.19
N ALA A 117 7.37 5.86 5.14
CA ALA A 117 7.83 6.55 6.33
C ALA A 117 8.66 5.62 7.24
N ALA A 118 8.20 4.38 7.46
CA ALA A 118 8.88 3.39 8.27
C ALA A 118 10.30 3.09 7.75
N LYS A 119 10.44 2.82 6.45
CA LYS A 119 11.75 2.56 5.82
C LYS A 119 12.73 3.71 5.97
N ALA A 120 12.25 4.96 5.89
CA ALA A 120 13.11 6.14 6.05
C ALA A 120 13.66 6.34 7.46
N MET A 121 13.18 5.57 8.45
CA MET A 121 13.52 5.74 9.86
C MET A 121 14.40 4.64 10.43
N VAL A 122 14.39 3.44 9.84
CA VAL A 122 15.09 2.25 10.36
C VAL A 122 16.39 1.96 9.59
N PHE A 123 17.31 1.23 10.22
CA PHE A 123 18.51 0.75 9.54
C PHE A 123 18.23 -0.49 8.69
N SER A 124 17.38 -1.40 9.20
CA SER A 124 17.00 -2.65 8.54
C SER A 124 15.81 -2.44 7.60
N GLU A 125 15.89 -1.48 6.68
CA GLU A 125 14.81 -1.11 5.76
C GLU A 125 14.34 -2.26 4.86
N ASP A 126 15.23 -3.16 4.48
CA ASP A 126 14.91 -4.34 3.66
C ASP A 126 13.86 -5.24 4.34
N SER A 127 13.92 -5.35 5.67
CA SER A 127 12.94 -6.13 6.45
C SER A 127 11.53 -5.54 6.35
N ILE A 128 11.42 -4.21 6.33
CA ILE A 128 10.15 -3.49 6.12
C ILE A 128 9.69 -3.67 4.67
N GLN A 129 10.60 -3.60 3.70
CA GLN A 129 10.30 -3.74 2.28
C GLN A 129 9.71 -5.12 1.97
N VAL A 130 10.36 -6.20 2.40
CA VAL A 130 9.87 -7.58 2.20
C VAL A 130 8.47 -7.77 2.80
N HIS A 131 8.21 -7.20 3.98
CA HIS A 131 6.89 -7.30 4.59
C HIS A 131 5.81 -6.53 3.80
N ALA A 132 6.16 -5.36 3.27
CA ALA A 132 5.26 -4.58 2.42
C ALA A 132 4.88 -5.34 1.14
N GLU A 133 5.87 -5.95 0.48
CA GLU A 133 5.67 -6.75 -0.73
C GLU A 133 4.73 -7.94 -0.46
N ASN A 134 4.92 -8.67 0.63
CA ASN A 134 4.03 -9.76 1.02
C ASN A 134 2.58 -9.33 1.23
N ILE A 135 2.35 -8.11 1.75
CA ILE A 135 0.99 -7.57 1.90
C ILE A 135 0.38 -7.21 0.54
N TYR A 136 1.16 -6.66 -0.38
CA TYR A 136 0.67 -6.25 -1.70
C TYR A 136 0.35 -7.42 -2.62
N GLU A 137 0.91 -8.60 -2.37
CA GLU A 137 0.64 -9.83 -3.12
C GLU A 137 -0.60 -10.61 -2.63
N THR A 138 -1.19 -10.23 -1.48
CA THR A 138 -2.34 -10.92 -0.83
C THR A 138 -3.68 -10.32 -1.26
#